data_0967436ba963a481d443142d677b2aef
#
_entry.id   0967436ba963a481d443142d677b2aef
#
_cell.length_a   1.000
_cell.length_b   1.000
_cell.length_c   1.000
_cell.angle_alpha   90.00
_cell.angle_beta   90.00
_cell.angle_gamma   90.00
#
_symmetry.space_group_name_H-M   'P 1'
#
loop_
_entity.id
_entity.type
_entity.pdbx_description
1 polymer ?
#
loop_
_entity_poly.entity_id
_entity_poly.type
_entity_poly.pdbx_seq_one_letter_code
_entity_poly.pdbx_strand_id
1 'polypeptide(L)' 'MDDKKKVVYIAGPITGVKNYWEAFEKAEEDLIGLGYIPLSPAHLPQGMTNAQYARIDFAMIDSADAVLFLPGWENSEG' A
#
# COMPACT_ATOMS: atom_id res chain seq x y z
N MET A 1 9.40 -26.59 -8.07
CA MET A 1 8.21 -26.05 -7.62
C MET A 1 8.36 -24.63 -7.10
N ASP A 2 7.49 -23.80 -7.50
CA ASP A 2 7.62 -22.40 -7.17
C ASP A 2 6.60 -22.02 -6.11
N ASP A 3 7.09 -21.77 -4.90
CA ASP A 3 6.24 -21.35 -3.81
C ASP A 3 6.25 -19.85 -3.61
N LYS A 4 6.73 -19.14 -4.60
CA LYS A 4 6.83 -17.69 -4.49
C LYS A 4 5.46 -17.07 -4.43
N LYS A 5 5.20 -16.33 -3.38
CA LYS A 5 3.96 -15.60 -3.25
C LYS A 5 4.03 -14.32 -4.06
N LYS A 6 2.88 -13.87 -4.54
CA LYS A 6 2.80 -12.62 -5.27
C LYS A 6 2.75 -11.46 -4.31
N VAL A 7 3.36 -10.36 -4.72
CA VAL A 7 3.42 -9.13 -3.91
C VAL A 7 2.37 -8.16 -4.43
N VAL A 8 1.55 -7.63 -3.53
CA VAL A 8 0.48 -6.72 -3.89
C VAL A 8 0.68 -5.39 -3.17
N TYR A 9 0.78 -4.31 -3.94
CA TYR A 9 0.87 -2.97 -3.39
C TYR A 9 -0.54 -2.45 -3.11
N ILE A 10 -0.73 -1.84 -1.95
CA ILE A 10 -2.03 -1.29 -1.55
C ILE A 10 -2.02 0.20 -1.81
N ALA A 11 -2.89 0.65 -2.71
CA ALA A 11 -3.01 2.07 -3.07
C ALA A 11 -4.29 2.63 -2.46
N GLY A 12 -4.17 3.74 -1.75
CA GLY A 12 -5.32 4.36 -1.14
C GLY A 12 -4.96 5.72 -0.55
N PRO A 13 -5.97 6.49 -0.17
CA PRO A 13 -5.73 7.83 0.36
C PRO A 13 -5.19 7.78 1.78
N ILE A 14 -4.18 8.58 2.05
CA ILE A 14 -3.57 8.69 3.37
C ILE A 14 -3.67 10.14 3.86
N THR A 15 -3.22 11.08 3.03
CA THR A 15 -3.17 12.49 3.40
C THR A 15 -4.57 13.01 3.68
N GLY A 16 -4.77 13.56 4.88
CA GLY A 16 -6.06 14.13 5.26
C GLY A 16 -7.13 13.11 5.63
N VAL A 17 -6.79 11.84 5.62
CA VAL A 17 -7.75 10.78 5.96
C VAL A 17 -7.53 10.35 7.40
N LYS A 18 -8.57 10.53 8.21
CA LYS A 18 -8.54 10.08 9.59
C LYS A 18 -8.63 8.56 9.62
N ASN A 19 -7.79 7.94 10.42
CA ASN A 19 -7.80 6.48 10.56
C ASN A 19 -7.52 5.75 9.25
N TYR A 20 -6.68 6.34 8.39
CA TYR A 20 -6.34 5.67 7.13
C TYR A 20 -5.72 4.30 7.37
N TRP A 21 -5.01 4.15 8.47
CA TRP A 21 -4.30 2.92 8.76
C TRP A 21 -5.24 1.73 8.98
N GLU A 22 -6.48 1.97 9.38
CA GLU A 22 -7.44 0.89 9.58
C GLU A 22 -7.78 0.18 8.27
N ALA A 23 -8.04 0.97 7.23
CA ALA A 23 -8.37 0.40 5.93
C ALA A 23 -7.17 -0.35 5.35
N PHE A 24 -5.97 0.21 5.52
CA PHE A 24 -4.76 -0.44 5.03
C PHE A 24 -4.49 -1.73 5.80
N GLU A 25 -4.69 -1.71 7.11
CA GLU A 25 -4.46 -2.89 7.94
C GLU A 25 -5.42 -4.02 7.57
N LYS A 26 -6.68 -3.70 7.35
CA LYS A 26 -7.64 -4.70 6.95
C LYS A 26 -7.28 -5.30 5.59
N ALA A 27 -6.85 -4.48 4.67
CA ALA A 27 -6.43 -4.96 3.35
C ALA A 27 -5.22 -5.88 3.46
N GLU A 28 -4.27 -5.53 4.34
CA GLU A 28 -3.11 -6.37 4.57
C GLU A 28 -3.51 -7.74 5.10
N GLU A 29 -4.42 -7.76 6.08
CA GLU A 29 -4.88 -9.01 6.65
C GLU A 29 -5.58 -9.86 5.61
N ASP A 30 -6.42 -9.25 4.80
CA ASP A 30 -7.13 -9.97 3.75
C ASP A 30 -6.16 -10.57 2.74
N LEU A 31 -5.14 -9.80 2.35
CA LEU A 31 -4.16 -10.29 1.39
C LEU A 31 -3.33 -11.43 1.96
N ILE A 32 -2.92 -11.31 3.22
CA ILE A 32 -2.17 -12.38 3.87
C ILE A 32 -3.01 -13.65 3.94
N GLY A 33 -4.29 -13.50 4.26
CA GLY A 33 -5.19 -14.64 4.32
C GLY A 33 -5.37 -15.33 2.98
N LEU A 34 -5.20 -14.58 1.88
CA LEU A 34 -5.30 -15.13 0.53
C LEU A 34 -3.96 -15.63 0.00
N GLY A 35 -2.90 -15.52 0.77
CA GLY A 35 -1.59 -16.02 0.37
C GLY A 35 -0.71 -15.01 -0.35
N TYR A 36 -1.04 -13.73 -0.28
CA TYR A 36 -0.23 -12.68 -0.90
C TYR A 36 0.66 -12.00 0.12
N ILE A 37 1.66 -11.28 -0.38
CA ILE A 37 2.52 -10.44 0.45
C ILE A 37 2.09 -8.99 0.22
N PRO A 38 1.57 -8.30 1.25
CA PRO A 38 1.14 -6.92 1.07
C PRO A 38 2.30 -5.95 1.20
N LEU A 39 2.31 -4.94 0.34
CA LEU A 39 3.19 -3.78 0.48
C LEU A 39 2.30 -2.58 0.75
N SER A 40 2.43 -2.01 1.95
CA SER A 40 1.54 -0.93 2.37
C SER A 40 2.34 0.32 2.70
N PRO A 41 2.02 1.46 2.07
CA PRO A 41 2.68 2.72 2.43
C PRO A 41 2.26 3.26 3.78
N ALA A 42 1.23 2.67 4.39
CA ALA A 42 0.77 3.12 5.70
C ALA A 42 1.79 2.87 6.81
N HIS A 43 2.75 1.99 6.57
CA HIS A 43 3.80 1.71 7.54
C HIS A 43 4.96 2.69 7.49
N LEU A 44 4.97 3.59 6.52
CA LEU A 44 6.03 4.57 6.44
C LEU A 44 5.89 5.61 7.54
N PRO A 45 7.00 6.12 8.06
CA PRO A 45 6.92 7.12 9.13
C PRO A 45 6.33 8.42 8.62
N GLN A 46 5.69 9.15 9.53
CA GLN A 46 5.14 10.45 9.19
C GLN A 46 6.26 11.50 9.22
N GLY A 47 6.02 12.60 8.50
CA GLY A 47 6.94 13.73 8.58
C GLY A 47 7.93 13.85 7.46
N MET A 48 7.92 12.92 6.50
CA MET A 48 8.81 13.03 5.35
C MET A 48 8.21 13.96 4.30
N THR A 49 9.05 14.40 3.36
CA THR A 49 8.57 15.23 2.26
C THR A 49 7.77 14.40 1.27
N ASN A 50 6.95 15.08 0.48
CA ASN A 50 6.19 14.40 -0.57
C ASN A 50 7.11 13.70 -1.56
N ALA A 51 8.25 14.30 -1.86
CA ALA A 51 9.22 13.68 -2.77
C ALA A 51 9.77 12.37 -2.20
N GLN A 52 10.02 12.35 -0.89
CA GLN A 52 10.52 11.14 -0.25
C GLN A 52 9.47 10.04 -0.27
N TYR A 53 8.22 10.37 0.05
CA TYR A 53 7.15 9.38 -0.01
C TYR A 53 6.98 8.85 -1.44
N ALA A 54 7.02 9.73 -2.42
CA ALA A 54 6.83 9.31 -3.80
C ALA A 54 7.91 8.33 -4.26
N ARG A 55 9.16 8.58 -3.88
CA ARG A 55 10.24 7.68 -4.25
C ARG A 55 10.05 6.29 -3.67
N ILE A 56 9.65 6.21 -2.42
CA ILE A 56 9.44 4.93 -1.76
C ILE A 56 8.22 4.24 -2.37
N ASP A 57 7.14 4.99 -2.58
CA ASP A 57 5.93 4.43 -3.16
C ASP A 57 6.18 3.86 -4.55
N PHE A 58 6.93 4.59 -5.38
CA PHE A 58 7.25 4.09 -6.72
C PHE A 58 8.10 2.83 -6.65
N ALA A 59 9.01 2.75 -5.68
CA ALA A 59 9.81 1.54 -5.52
C ALA A 59 8.94 0.36 -5.09
N MET A 60 7.97 0.61 -4.23
CA MET A 60 7.02 -0.43 -3.83
C MET A 60 6.20 -0.91 -5.01
N ILE A 61 5.70 0.02 -5.82
CA ILE A 61 4.91 -0.32 -6.99
C ILE A 61 5.75 -1.12 -7.98
N ASP A 62 6.99 -0.70 -8.19
CA ASP A 62 7.90 -1.44 -9.08
C ASP A 62 8.14 -2.86 -8.59
N SER A 63 8.15 -3.05 -7.28
CA SER A 63 8.43 -4.35 -6.70
C SER A 63 7.21 -5.25 -6.66
N ALA A 64 6.02 -4.69 -6.86
CA ALA A 64 4.78 -5.43 -6.71
C ALA A 64 4.40 -6.12 -8.01
N ASP A 65 3.69 -7.23 -7.87
CA ASP A 65 3.12 -7.95 -9.00
C ASP A 65 1.74 -7.42 -9.36
N ALA A 66 1.06 -6.80 -8.41
CA ALA A 66 -0.29 -6.29 -8.61
C ALA A 66 -0.56 -5.13 -7.65
N VAL A 67 -1.61 -4.39 -7.93
CA VAL A 67 -2.02 -3.25 -7.10
C VAL A 67 -3.46 -3.44 -6.67
N LEU A 68 -3.71 -3.26 -5.38
CA LEU A 68 -5.06 -3.26 -4.82
C LEU A 68 -5.45 -1.82 -4.53
N PHE A 69 -6.53 -1.35 -5.15
CA PHE A 69 -7.00 0.01 -4.94
C PHE A 69 -8.07 0.03 -3.87
N LEU A 70 -7.81 0.78 -2.79
CA LEU A 70 -8.80 0.97 -1.74
C LEU A 70 -9.83 2.02 -2.17
N PRO A 71 -11.03 2.00 -1.56
CA PRO A 71 -12.03 3.03 -1.85
C PRO A 71 -11.46 4.42 -1.60
N GLY A 72 -11.74 5.33 -2.52
CA GLY A 72 -11.26 6.71 -2.41
C GLY A 72 -9.89 6.94 -3.01
N TRP A 73 -9.29 5.92 -3.62
CA TRP A 73 -7.95 6.05 -4.19
C TRP A 73 -7.86 7.17 -5.21
N GLU A 74 -8.97 7.41 -5.94
CA GLU A 74 -8.97 8.41 -6.99
C GLU A 74 -8.89 9.83 -6.46
N ASN A 75 -9.13 10.01 -5.16
CA ASN A 75 -9.01 11.30 -4.51
C ASN A 75 -7.65 11.50 -3.86
N SER A 76 -6.78 10.53 -3.98
CA SER A 76 -5.45 10.61 -3.41
C SER A 76 -4.57 11.51 -4.26
N GLU A 77 -3.78 12.35 -3.61
CA GLU A 77 -2.85 13.22 -4.31
C GLU A 77 -1.49 12.58 -4.50
N GLY A 78 -1.34 11.42 -4.02
CA GLY A 78 -0.06 10.70 -4.12
C GLY A 78 0.11 9.90 -5.39
#